data_4ee2cfd311028dc4b3352198449a9ee9
#
_entry.id   4ee2cfd311028dc4b3352198449a9ee9
#
_cell.length_a   1.000
_cell.length_b   1.000
_cell.length_c   1.000
_cell.angle_alpha   90.00
_cell.angle_beta   90.00
_cell.angle_gamma   90.00
#
_symmetry.space_group_name_H-M   'P 1'
#
loop_
_entity.id
_entity.type
_entity.pdbx_description
1 polymer ?
#
loop_
_entity_poly.entity_id
_entity_poly.type
_entity_poly.pdbx_seq_one_letter_code
_entity_poly.pdbx_strand_id
1 'polypeptide(L)'
;MTLPDGLLLRGFVDRLDVAPDGALRVVDYKTGAVPREAFEGKALFQMKFYALVLWRTRGVVAAQLKLLYLKDGDALTYAPDEGELLRFERTLIAIWAAIERAVATGDFRPNKTRLCDWCDHQAFCPAWGGTPPPFPVEAAAAAGWPTLPIVEVG
;
A
#
# COMPACT_ATOMS: atom_id res chain seq x y z
N MET A 1 10.35 2.24 7.91
CA MET A 1 11.62 2.53 7.20
C MET A 1 11.42 3.73 6.31
N THR A 2 12.48 4.50 6.04
CA THR A 2 12.42 5.63 5.12
C THR A 2 13.18 5.28 3.85
N LEU A 3 12.58 5.53 2.69
CA LEU A 3 13.22 5.37 1.39
C LEU A 3 14.19 6.54 1.11
N PRO A 4 15.10 6.42 0.12
CA PRO A 4 16.10 7.48 -0.18
C PRO A 4 15.49 8.84 -0.55
N ASP A 5 14.27 8.85 -1.10
CA ASP A 5 13.49 10.05 -1.44
C ASP A 5 12.74 10.68 -0.25
N GLY A 6 12.93 10.15 0.96
CA GLY A 6 12.27 10.62 2.18
C GLY A 6 10.90 9.99 2.45
N LEU A 7 10.38 9.14 1.58
CA LEU A 7 9.11 8.45 1.81
C LEU A 7 9.22 7.49 3.00
N LEU A 8 8.41 7.73 4.03
CA LEU A 8 8.29 6.83 5.16
C LEU A 8 7.29 5.70 4.84
N LEU A 9 7.78 4.47 4.91
CA LEU A 9 6.97 3.27 4.84
C LEU A 9 6.74 2.69 6.24
N ARG A 10 5.48 2.54 6.63
CA ARG A 10 5.06 1.97 7.90
C ARG A 10 3.97 0.91 7.68
N GLY A 11 4.05 -0.20 8.38
CA GLY A 11 3.06 -1.27 8.32
C GLY A 11 3.06 -2.08 9.60
N PHE A 12 1.93 -2.75 9.86
CA PHE A 12 1.76 -3.68 10.96
C PHE A 12 1.64 -5.08 10.39
N VAL A 13 2.44 -6.00 10.91
CA VAL A 13 2.44 -7.41 10.54
C VAL A 13 1.70 -8.17 11.63
N ASP A 14 0.68 -8.93 11.28
CA ASP A 14 -0.11 -9.69 12.26
C ASP A 14 0.76 -10.75 12.94
N ARG A 15 1.62 -11.43 12.16
CA ARG A 15 2.52 -12.45 12.69
C ARG A 15 3.78 -12.56 11.83
N LEU A 16 4.93 -12.63 12.52
CA LEU A 16 6.23 -12.91 11.93
C LEU A 16 6.81 -14.17 12.56
N ASP A 17 7.00 -15.21 11.75
CA ASP A 17 7.70 -16.43 12.17
C ASP A 17 9.16 -16.35 11.74
N VAL A 18 10.03 -16.79 12.63
CA VAL A 18 11.48 -16.89 12.38
C VAL A 18 11.89 -18.35 12.56
N ALA A 19 12.42 -18.95 11.51
CA ALA A 19 12.94 -20.31 11.56
C ALA A 19 14.31 -20.36 12.26
N PRO A 20 14.77 -21.54 12.73
CA PRO A 20 16.07 -21.68 13.38
C PRO A 20 17.27 -21.25 12.52
N ASP A 21 17.15 -21.34 11.19
CA ASP A 21 18.13 -20.87 10.21
C ASP A 21 18.04 -19.38 9.88
N GLY A 22 17.12 -18.64 10.54
CA GLY A 22 16.88 -17.21 10.32
C GLY A 22 15.91 -16.89 9.19
N ALA A 23 15.36 -17.88 8.48
CA ALA A 23 14.37 -17.63 7.43
C ALA A 23 13.09 -17.01 8.02
N LEU A 24 12.54 -16.02 7.31
CA LEU A 24 11.37 -15.26 7.75
C LEU A 24 10.11 -15.70 7.01
N ARG A 25 8.99 -15.83 7.75
CA ARG A 25 7.66 -15.99 7.19
C ARG A 25 6.74 -14.91 7.75
N VAL A 26 6.14 -14.12 6.85
CA VAL A 26 5.08 -13.17 7.20
C VAL A 26 3.74 -13.85 7.06
N VAL A 27 2.91 -13.76 8.09
CA VAL A 27 1.53 -14.28 8.08
C VAL A 27 0.57 -13.12 8.34
N ASP A 28 -0.47 -13.05 7.54
CA ASP A 28 -1.55 -12.08 7.66
C ASP A 28 -2.89 -12.82 7.67
N TYR A 29 -3.76 -12.47 8.62
CA TYR A 29 -5.05 -13.12 8.81
C TYR A 29 -6.16 -12.32 8.12
N LYS A 30 -6.92 -12.98 7.26
CA LYS A 30 -8.06 -12.39 6.56
C LYS A 30 -9.36 -13.04 7.03
N THR A 31 -10.30 -12.25 7.55
CA THR A 31 -11.62 -12.73 8.01
C THR A 31 -12.57 -13.06 6.85
N GLY A 32 -12.29 -12.55 5.65
CA GLY A 32 -13.07 -12.82 4.44
C GLY A 32 -12.78 -14.17 3.80
N ALA A 33 -13.48 -14.46 2.71
CA ALA A 33 -13.22 -15.59 1.82
C ALA A 33 -12.02 -15.31 0.91
N VAL A 34 -11.42 -16.38 0.38
CA VAL A 34 -10.36 -16.27 -0.65
C VAL A 34 -10.88 -15.41 -1.81
N PRO A 35 -10.17 -14.36 -2.20
CA PRO A 35 -10.57 -13.55 -3.34
C PRO A 35 -10.48 -14.37 -4.63
N ARG A 36 -11.40 -14.10 -5.57
CA ARG A 36 -11.24 -14.61 -6.93
C ARG A 36 -9.96 -14.02 -7.53
N GLU A 37 -9.37 -14.70 -8.51
CA GLU A 37 -8.09 -14.34 -9.17
C GLU A 37 -7.89 -12.84 -9.45
N ALA A 38 -8.96 -12.13 -9.83
CA ALA A 38 -8.92 -10.69 -10.08
C ALA A 38 -8.52 -9.82 -8.86
N PHE A 39 -8.57 -10.35 -7.64
CA PHE A 39 -8.25 -9.62 -6.40
C PHE A 39 -6.95 -10.08 -5.73
N GLU A 40 -6.32 -11.13 -6.23
CA GLU A 40 -5.03 -11.62 -5.71
C GLU A 40 -3.94 -10.55 -5.78
N GLY A 41 -3.93 -9.73 -6.84
CA GLY A 41 -2.98 -8.64 -7.00
C GLY A 41 -2.98 -7.62 -5.85
N LYS A 42 -4.14 -7.31 -5.26
CA LYS A 42 -4.24 -6.39 -4.11
C LYS A 42 -3.70 -7.02 -2.83
N ALA A 43 -4.01 -8.29 -2.61
CA ALA A 43 -3.53 -9.05 -1.47
C ALA A 43 -2.00 -9.20 -1.55
N LEU A 44 -1.46 -9.53 -2.71
CA LEU A 44 -0.03 -9.61 -2.96
C LEU A 44 0.68 -8.26 -2.84
N PHE A 45 0.04 -7.14 -3.20
CA PHE A 45 0.61 -5.81 -3.02
C PHE A 45 0.93 -5.54 -1.54
N GLN A 46 -0.01 -5.80 -0.63
CA GLN A 46 0.19 -5.64 0.81
C GLN A 46 1.31 -6.55 1.32
N MET A 47 1.35 -7.78 0.85
CA MET A 47 2.37 -8.74 1.28
C MET A 47 3.77 -8.36 0.80
N LYS A 48 3.90 -7.89 -0.45
CA LYS A 48 5.17 -7.36 -0.99
C LYS A 48 5.64 -6.13 -0.21
N PHE A 49 4.71 -5.30 0.22
CA PHE A 49 5.02 -4.15 1.06
C PHE A 49 5.66 -4.59 2.38
N TYR A 50 5.10 -5.57 3.08
CA TYR A 50 5.69 -6.12 4.30
C TYR A 50 7.07 -6.76 4.05
N ALA A 51 7.19 -7.54 2.98
CA ALA A 51 8.46 -8.16 2.61
C ALA A 51 9.54 -7.13 2.31
N LEU A 52 9.21 -6.05 1.60
CA LEU A 52 10.13 -4.96 1.31
C LEU A 52 10.61 -4.25 2.60
N VAL A 53 9.68 -3.91 3.50
CA VAL A 53 10.02 -3.27 4.77
C VAL A 53 10.93 -4.15 5.61
N LEU A 54 10.64 -5.45 5.71
CA LEU A 54 11.47 -6.43 6.43
C LEU A 54 12.85 -6.56 5.80
N TRP A 55 12.92 -6.70 4.47
CA TRP A 55 14.19 -6.79 3.77
C TRP A 55 15.08 -5.57 4.00
N ARG A 56 14.52 -4.38 3.86
CA ARG A 56 15.26 -3.12 4.07
C ARG A 56 15.66 -2.86 5.53
N THR A 57 14.91 -3.38 6.50
CA THR A 57 15.17 -3.17 7.92
C THR A 57 16.00 -4.29 8.56
N ARG A 58 15.91 -5.51 8.04
CA ARG A 58 16.59 -6.68 8.60
C ARG A 58 17.63 -7.33 7.67
N GLY A 59 17.73 -6.89 6.41
CA GLY A 59 18.64 -7.45 5.43
C GLY A 59 18.24 -8.83 4.91
N VAL A 60 17.07 -9.36 5.28
CA VAL A 60 16.63 -10.72 4.93
C VAL A 60 15.34 -10.64 4.13
N VAL A 61 15.35 -11.22 2.93
CA VAL A 61 14.12 -11.43 2.14
C VAL A 61 13.27 -12.51 2.80
N ALA A 62 11.99 -12.23 2.99
CA ALA A 62 11.08 -13.21 3.56
C ALA A 62 10.99 -14.44 2.65
N ALA A 63 11.28 -15.63 3.19
CA ALA A 63 11.19 -16.89 2.45
C ALA A 63 9.75 -17.25 2.08
N GLN A 64 8.77 -16.77 2.85
CA GLN A 64 7.35 -17.01 2.59
C GLN A 64 6.49 -15.87 3.10
N LEU A 65 5.52 -15.48 2.27
CA LEU A 65 4.39 -14.62 2.63
C LEU A 65 3.13 -15.50 2.60
N LYS A 66 2.33 -15.48 3.68
CA LYS A 66 1.17 -16.35 3.83
C LYS A 66 -0.06 -15.55 4.26
N LEU A 67 -1.11 -15.57 3.44
CA LEU A 67 -2.43 -15.06 3.77
C LEU A 67 -3.30 -16.23 4.21
N LEU A 68 -3.85 -16.15 5.41
CA LEU A 68 -4.77 -17.16 5.95
C LEU A 68 -6.20 -16.62 5.90
N TYR A 69 -7.04 -17.22 5.09
CA TYR A 69 -8.44 -16.88 4.96
C TYR A 69 -9.27 -17.72 5.94
N LEU A 70 -9.64 -17.11 7.06
CA LEU A 70 -10.25 -17.81 8.19
C LEU A 70 -11.65 -18.33 7.88
N LYS A 71 -12.37 -17.68 6.94
CA LYS A 71 -13.73 -18.11 6.57
C LYS A 71 -13.71 -19.45 5.84
N ASP A 72 -12.78 -19.67 4.94
CA ASP A 72 -12.73 -20.84 4.07
C ASP A 72 -11.70 -21.87 4.57
N GLY A 73 -10.85 -21.50 5.52
CA GLY A 73 -9.72 -22.32 5.98
C GLY A 73 -8.59 -22.43 4.96
N ASP A 74 -8.60 -21.59 3.93
CA ASP A 74 -7.64 -21.59 2.83
C ASP A 74 -6.46 -20.65 3.07
N ALA A 75 -5.39 -20.85 2.30
CA ALA A 75 -4.20 -20.01 2.38
C ALA A 75 -3.62 -19.70 0.99
N LEU A 76 -3.29 -18.43 0.76
CA LEU A 76 -2.47 -18.00 -0.35
C LEU A 76 -1.02 -17.87 0.14
N THR A 77 -0.09 -18.51 -0.54
CA THR A 77 1.35 -18.43 -0.22
C THR A 77 2.13 -17.87 -1.40
N TYR A 78 3.15 -17.09 -1.08
CA TYR A 78 3.98 -16.44 -2.07
C TYR A 78 5.41 -16.31 -1.53
N ALA A 79 6.43 -16.45 -2.39
CA ALA A 79 7.83 -16.25 -2.07
C ALA A 79 8.42 -15.17 -2.98
N PRO A 80 8.68 -13.95 -2.50
CA PRO A 80 9.28 -12.89 -3.29
C PRO A 80 10.78 -13.12 -3.47
N ASP A 81 11.33 -12.63 -4.58
CA ASP A 81 12.78 -12.49 -4.77
C ASP A 81 13.22 -11.02 -4.64
N GLU A 82 14.53 -10.79 -4.49
CA GLU A 82 15.10 -9.44 -4.36
C GLU A 82 14.81 -8.57 -5.59
N GLY A 83 14.90 -9.14 -6.80
CA GLY A 83 14.65 -8.42 -8.04
C GLY A 83 13.22 -7.92 -8.12
N GLU A 84 12.28 -8.71 -7.63
CA GLU A 84 10.88 -8.34 -7.53
C GLU A 84 10.64 -7.25 -6.49
N LEU A 85 11.25 -7.35 -5.32
CA LEU A 85 11.15 -6.31 -4.28
C LEU A 85 11.76 -4.99 -4.73
N LEU A 86 12.86 -5.01 -5.50
CA LEU A 86 13.44 -3.82 -6.12
C LEU A 86 12.48 -3.19 -7.15
N ARG A 87 11.79 -3.99 -7.96
CA ARG A 87 10.78 -3.48 -8.89
C ARG A 87 9.58 -2.88 -8.15
N PHE A 88 9.17 -3.53 -7.08
CA PHE A 88 8.07 -3.07 -6.23
C PHE A 88 8.43 -1.75 -5.52
N GLU A 89 9.65 -1.60 -5.01
CA GLU A 89 10.15 -0.35 -4.41
C GLU A 89 10.09 0.81 -5.41
N ARG A 90 10.55 0.60 -6.64
CA ARG A 90 10.44 1.62 -7.71
C ARG A 90 8.98 2.00 -8.01
N THR A 91 8.06 1.02 -7.94
CA THR A 91 6.63 1.28 -8.09
C THR A 91 6.10 2.17 -6.97
N LEU A 92 6.50 1.91 -5.71
CA LEU A 92 6.09 2.76 -4.56
C LEU A 92 6.61 4.19 -4.70
N ILE A 93 7.87 4.36 -5.10
CA ILE A 93 8.48 5.68 -5.35
C ILE A 93 7.72 6.41 -6.46
N ALA A 94 7.39 5.73 -7.56
CA ALA A 94 6.63 6.33 -8.65
C ALA A 94 5.20 6.73 -8.26
N ILE A 95 4.53 5.92 -7.45
CA ILE A 95 3.21 6.25 -6.89
C ILE A 95 3.31 7.49 -6.00
N TRP A 96 4.33 7.54 -5.13
CA TRP A 96 4.53 8.67 -4.23
C TRP A 96 4.82 9.96 -5.00
N ALA A 97 5.71 9.93 -5.96
CA ALA A 97 6.00 11.08 -6.83
C ALA A 97 4.76 11.57 -7.61
N ALA A 98 3.85 10.66 -7.99
CA ALA A 98 2.58 11.04 -8.60
C ALA A 98 1.64 11.73 -7.61
N ILE A 99 1.60 11.26 -6.35
CA ILE A 99 0.83 11.89 -5.26
C ILE A 99 1.37 13.29 -4.97
N GLU A 100 2.67 13.46 -4.80
CA GLU A 100 3.32 14.75 -4.57
C GLU A 100 2.97 15.76 -5.67
N ARG A 101 3.03 15.31 -6.92
CA ARG A 101 2.68 16.14 -8.08
C ARG A 101 1.21 16.54 -8.07
N ALA A 102 0.31 15.60 -7.78
CA ALA A 102 -1.13 15.88 -7.67
C ALA A 102 -1.42 16.91 -6.57
N VAL A 103 -0.73 16.81 -5.41
CA VAL A 103 -0.85 17.78 -4.32
C VAL A 103 -0.34 19.15 -4.75
N ALA A 104 0.83 19.23 -5.38
CA ALA A 104 1.44 20.48 -5.79
C ALA A 104 0.61 21.22 -6.87
N THR A 105 -0.11 20.49 -7.70
CA THR A 105 -0.89 21.06 -8.81
C THR A 105 -2.39 21.13 -8.54
N GLY A 106 -2.90 20.43 -7.53
CA GLY A 106 -4.34 20.25 -7.30
C GLY A 106 -5.01 19.30 -8.32
N ASP A 107 -4.26 18.67 -9.24
CA ASP A 107 -4.79 17.78 -10.30
C ASP A 107 -4.94 16.34 -9.78
N PHE A 108 -6.11 16.05 -9.18
CA PHE A 108 -6.50 14.71 -8.75
C PHE A 108 -7.47 14.09 -9.77
N ARG A 109 -6.94 13.30 -10.70
CA ARG A 109 -7.75 12.67 -11.75
C ARG A 109 -8.52 11.47 -11.20
N PRO A 110 -9.86 11.43 -11.39
CA PRO A 110 -10.65 10.31 -10.93
C PRO A 110 -10.38 9.07 -11.81
N ASN A 111 -10.33 7.91 -11.16
CA ASN A 111 -10.31 6.62 -11.83
C ASN A 111 -11.67 5.93 -11.61
N LYS A 112 -12.52 5.90 -12.66
CA LYS A 112 -13.87 5.33 -12.57
C LYS A 112 -13.80 3.81 -12.39
N THR A 113 -14.43 3.32 -11.33
CA THR A 113 -14.53 1.90 -10.98
C THR A 113 -15.99 1.52 -10.72
N ARG A 114 -16.27 0.23 -10.52
CA ARG A 114 -17.60 -0.26 -10.14
C ARG A 114 -18.12 0.30 -8.81
N LEU A 115 -17.23 0.76 -7.92
CA LEU A 115 -17.60 1.39 -6.66
C LEU A 115 -18.12 2.82 -6.84
N CYS A 116 -17.84 3.45 -7.98
CA CYS A 116 -18.30 4.81 -8.26
C CYS A 116 -19.82 4.93 -8.38
N ASP A 117 -20.52 3.84 -8.70
CA ASP A 117 -21.99 3.83 -8.75
C ASP A 117 -22.64 4.04 -7.37
N TRP A 118 -21.88 3.79 -6.29
CA TRP A 118 -22.29 3.94 -4.87
C TRP A 118 -21.65 5.18 -4.22
N CYS A 119 -21.00 6.05 -4.99
CA CYS A 119 -20.26 7.18 -4.45
C CYS A 119 -21.18 8.39 -4.22
N ASP A 120 -21.22 8.91 -3.00
CA ASP A 120 -22.00 10.09 -2.63
C ASP A 120 -21.44 11.41 -3.23
N HIS A 121 -20.22 11.36 -3.81
CA HIS A 121 -19.53 12.53 -4.37
C HIS A 121 -19.69 12.67 -5.90
N GLN A 122 -20.57 11.92 -6.54
CA GLN A 122 -20.75 11.93 -8.00
C GLN A 122 -21.02 13.35 -8.55
N ALA A 123 -21.82 14.15 -7.82
CA ALA A 123 -22.18 15.52 -8.22
C ALA A 123 -20.95 16.44 -8.37
N PHE A 124 -19.86 16.15 -7.68
CA PHE A 124 -18.61 16.94 -7.72
C PHE A 124 -17.52 16.24 -8.54
N CYS A 125 -17.75 15.03 -9.00
CA CYS A 125 -16.71 14.23 -9.63
C CYS A 125 -16.63 14.47 -11.13
N PRO A 126 -15.44 14.82 -11.69
CA PRO A 126 -15.28 15.02 -13.13
C PRO A 126 -15.62 13.79 -13.98
N ALA A 127 -15.48 12.57 -13.43
CA ALA A 127 -15.87 11.33 -14.12
C ALA A 127 -17.39 11.23 -14.38
N TRP A 128 -18.19 12.07 -13.72
CA TRP A 128 -19.64 12.17 -13.85
C TRP A 128 -20.08 13.56 -14.37
N GLY A 129 -19.11 14.35 -14.88
CA GLY A 129 -19.37 15.71 -15.38
C GLY A 129 -19.50 16.78 -14.28
N GLY A 130 -19.22 16.43 -13.03
CA GLY A 130 -19.21 17.37 -11.92
C GLY A 130 -17.93 18.22 -11.86
N THR A 131 -18.00 19.31 -11.09
CA THR A 131 -16.84 20.17 -10.83
C THR A 131 -16.47 20.08 -9.35
N PRO A 132 -15.29 19.55 -9.01
CA PRO A 132 -14.85 19.51 -7.63
C PRO A 132 -14.55 20.91 -7.11
N PRO A 133 -14.65 21.14 -5.77
CA PRO A 133 -14.13 22.36 -5.19
C PRO A 133 -12.61 22.44 -5.45
N PRO A 134 -12.04 23.67 -5.55
CA PRO A 134 -10.61 23.82 -5.75
C PRO A 134 -9.82 23.18 -4.61
N PHE A 135 -8.76 22.44 -4.95
CA PHE A 135 -7.88 21.84 -3.95
C PHE A 135 -7.06 22.94 -3.26
N PRO A 136 -7.04 23.00 -1.92
CA PRO A 136 -6.35 24.05 -1.17
C PRO A 136 -4.83 23.81 -1.12
N VAL A 137 -4.12 23.99 -2.23
CA VAL A 137 -2.69 23.70 -2.40
C VAL A 137 -1.83 24.36 -1.30
N GLU A 138 -2.08 25.66 -1.04
CA GLU A 138 -1.30 26.40 -0.03
C GLU A 138 -1.53 25.86 1.37
N ALA A 139 -2.78 25.54 1.74
CA ALA A 139 -3.10 24.96 3.03
C ALA A 139 -2.53 23.55 3.19
N ALA A 140 -2.51 22.75 2.13
CA ALA A 140 -1.89 21.43 2.12
C ALA A 140 -0.38 21.53 2.31
N ALA A 141 0.29 22.44 1.63
CA ALA A 141 1.72 22.69 1.79
C ALA A 141 2.06 23.20 3.19
N ALA A 142 1.26 24.12 3.74
CA ALA A 142 1.44 24.64 5.10
C ALA A 142 1.22 23.56 6.18
N ALA A 143 0.35 22.58 5.92
CA ALA A 143 0.14 21.41 6.77
C ALA A 143 1.23 20.34 6.63
N GLY A 144 2.25 20.56 5.76
CA GLY A 144 3.31 19.60 5.50
C GLY A 144 2.87 18.41 4.67
N TRP A 145 1.73 18.52 3.96
CA TRP A 145 1.28 17.46 3.08
C TRP A 145 2.06 17.49 1.75
N PRO A 146 2.54 16.36 1.21
CA PRO A 146 2.26 14.96 1.56
C PRO A 146 3.15 14.39 2.68
N THR A 147 4.10 15.14 3.21
CA THR A 147 4.99 14.74 4.29
C THR A 147 4.39 15.13 5.65
N LEU A 148 3.34 14.44 6.09
CA LEU A 148 2.81 14.63 7.43
C LEU A 148 3.85 14.19 8.48
N PRO A 149 4.11 15.00 9.52
CA PRO A 149 4.94 14.58 10.64
C PRO A 149 4.32 13.34 11.29
N ILE A 150 5.15 12.34 11.56
CA ILE A 150 4.71 11.15 12.27
C ILE A 150 4.46 11.56 13.70
N VAL A 151 3.20 11.56 14.12
CA VAL A 151 2.88 11.55 15.53
C VAL A 151 3.13 10.12 16.00
N GLU A 152 4.25 9.90 16.68
CA GLU A 152 4.46 8.67 17.44
C GLU A 152 3.43 8.65 18.56
N VAL A 153 2.41 7.80 18.39
CA VAL A 153 1.51 7.46 19.49
C VAL A 153 2.21 6.39 20.28
N GLY A 154 2.69 6.78 21.48
CA GLY A 154 3.31 5.89 22.46
C GLY A 154 2.33 4.83 22.99
#